data_f74d8f33ab43d41c5bf9ac3e81440c08
#
_entry.id   f74d8f33ab43d41c5bf9ac3e81440c08
#
_cell.length_a   1.000
_cell.length_b   1.000
_cell.length_c   1.000
_cell.angle_alpha   90.00
_cell.angle_beta   90.00
_cell.angle_gamma   90.00
#
_symmetry.space_group_name_H-M   'P 1'
#
loop_
_entity.id
_entity.type
_entity.pdbx_description
1 polymer ?
#
loop_
_entity_poly.entity_id
_entity_poly.type
_entity_poly.pdbx_seq_one_letter_code
_entity_poly.pdbx_strand_id
1 'polypeptide(L)'
;MFFLPFGVDRATSRMPWATWALVGMNILAYLGLLGTVGGDAQAQVAAFRQFGFVPGSAHWYSLFSAMFVHADPTHLFGNMLFLWLFGSLVEDAVGTGLFLLLYLGGHLAATAAHSAIAEFFHTGAQLQPMVGASGAVAAVLGLCAMRFYRNKVKVWYWLLFRWGVVEIAAWVFLGLWVGHDLVLGVIDVARSAAGVEPGWSQGGVANWAHIGGFAFGMIGGALLRLPSEGKQDYLLEEVSSRGAAAEARLSDLRALVEKRPQEPRAHHALARYLLGTQQVEEAGRHYMLAIGLYLRTGQRHEALSAYEELVGVFPDCVLPADQQLDLGAAWGSARRPGEAVGALEKVVEKYPHTAQAELAVMRIGQIQIEQLRNPRLAYEAFTRLLREYPASPWAPVAKQKADEIAKRTGGN
;
A
#
# COMPACT_ATOMS: atom_id res chain seq x y z
N MET A 1 11.05 -28.74 17.79
CA MET A 1 9.94 -27.82 17.48
C MET A 1 10.28 -27.15 16.17
N PHE A 2 9.41 -27.30 15.18
CA PHE A 2 9.68 -26.78 13.84
C PHE A 2 8.43 -26.07 13.30
N PHE A 3 8.63 -24.89 12.71
CA PHE A 3 7.58 -24.09 12.08
C PHE A 3 8.02 -23.69 10.69
N LEU A 4 7.22 -24.00 9.67
CA LEU A 4 7.54 -23.71 8.29
C LEU A 4 6.34 -22.98 7.64
N PRO A 5 6.47 -21.71 7.27
CA PRO A 5 5.48 -21.06 6.46
C PRO A 5 5.51 -21.65 5.03
N PHE A 6 4.37 -22.00 4.48
CA PHE A 6 4.29 -22.64 3.16
C PHE A 6 3.23 -22.05 2.25
N GLY A 7 2.47 -21.09 2.72
CA GLY A 7 1.45 -20.43 1.92
C GLY A 7 0.88 -19.19 2.60
N VAL A 8 0.23 -18.38 1.80
CA VAL A 8 -0.61 -17.26 2.25
C VAL A 8 -2.00 -17.51 1.65
N ASP A 9 -3.04 -17.09 2.33
CA ASP A 9 -4.44 -17.28 1.95
C ASP A 9 -4.89 -16.46 0.71
N ARG A 10 -3.92 -16.00 -0.06
CA ARG A 10 -4.09 -15.21 -1.27
C ARG A 10 -3.39 -15.84 -2.47
N ALA A 11 -4.11 -15.93 -3.58
CA ALA A 11 -3.54 -16.30 -4.87
C ALA A 11 -3.01 -15.05 -5.61
N THR A 12 -1.90 -15.20 -6.31
CA THR A 12 -1.40 -14.18 -7.24
C THR A 12 -2.19 -14.21 -8.54
N SER A 13 -2.50 -13.04 -9.09
CA SER A 13 -3.24 -12.90 -10.35
C SER A 13 -2.33 -12.96 -11.58
N ARG A 14 -1.04 -12.69 -11.40
CA ARG A 14 -0.01 -12.66 -12.45
C ARG A 14 1.16 -13.55 -12.06
N MET A 15 1.89 -14.02 -13.08
CA MET A 15 3.15 -14.74 -12.85
C MET A 15 4.22 -13.79 -12.33
N PRO A 16 4.81 -14.05 -11.16
CA PRO A 16 5.81 -13.20 -10.55
C PRO A 16 7.22 -13.48 -11.12
N TRP A 17 7.45 -13.04 -12.35
CA TRP A 17 8.67 -13.35 -13.09
C TRP A 17 9.96 -12.86 -12.43
N ALA A 18 9.96 -11.66 -11.83
CA ALA A 18 11.15 -11.16 -11.15
C ALA A 18 11.45 -11.97 -9.88
N THR A 19 10.43 -12.33 -9.11
CA THR A 19 10.57 -13.19 -7.93
C THR A 19 11.22 -14.52 -8.32
N TRP A 20 10.69 -15.19 -9.37
CA TRP A 20 11.28 -16.46 -9.84
C TRP A 20 12.70 -16.30 -10.41
N ALA A 21 12.97 -15.21 -11.13
CA ALA A 21 14.30 -14.91 -11.62
C ALA A 21 15.29 -14.69 -10.48
N LEU A 22 14.90 -13.91 -9.44
CA LEU A 22 15.73 -13.68 -8.27
C LEU A 22 16.00 -14.98 -7.48
N VAL A 23 15.00 -15.84 -7.31
CA VAL A 23 15.16 -17.15 -6.68
C VAL A 23 16.16 -17.99 -7.49
N GLY A 24 15.98 -18.07 -8.81
CA GLY A 24 16.88 -18.82 -9.70
C GLY A 24 18.33 -18.30 -9.66
N MET A 25 18.51 -16.97 -9.71
CA MET A 25 19.84 -16.35 -9.66
C MET A 25 20.56 -16.65 -8.32
N ASN A 26 19.85 -16.59 -7.20
CA ASN A 26 20.40 -16.90 -5.89
C ASN A 26 20.82 -18.36 -5.78
N ILE A 27 20.01 -19.29 -6.28
CA ILE A 27 20.35 -20.72 -6.30
C ILE A 27 21.59 -20.97 -7.17
N LEU A 28 21.62 -20.39 -8.38
CA LEU A 28 22.75 -20.53 -9.30
C LEU A 28 24.04 -19.93 -8.73
N ALA A 29 23.97 -18.75 -8.10
CA ALA A 29 25.12 -18.13 -7.44
C ALA A 29 25.65 -18.99 -6.28
N TYR A 30 24.75 -19.55 -5.47
CA TYR A 30 25.12 -20.45 -4.38
C TYR A 30 25.81 -21.73 -4.89
N LEU A 31 25.22 -22.38 -5.90
CA LEU A 31 25.83 -23.59 -6.49
C LEU A 31 27.17 -23.29 -7.15
N GLY A 32 27.31 -22.15 -7.84
CA GLY A 32 28.58 -21.70 -8.41
C GLY A 32 29.65 -21.48 -7.36
N LEU A 33 29.29 -20.81 -6.23
CA LEU A 33 30.20 -20.61 -5.12
C LEU A 33 30.62 -21.94 -4.48
N LEU A 34 29.65 -22.82 -4.21
CA LEU A 34 29.91 -24.15 -3.65
C LEU A 34 30.87 -24.97 -4.53
N GLY A 35 30.70 -24.90 -5.86
CA GLY A 35 31.59 -25.55 -6.83
C GLY A 35 33.02 -24.98 -6.83
N THR A 36 33.20 -23.71 -6.49
CA THR A 36 34.54 -23.07 -6.46
C THR A 36 35.25 -23.29 -5.14
N VAL A 37 34.53 -23.26 -4.01
CA VAL A 37 35.15 -23.42 -2.67
C VAL A 37 35.35 -24.90 -2.27
N GLY A 38 34.64 -25.82 -2.93
CA GLY A 38 34.82 -27.26 -2.76
C GLY A 38 34.69 -27.80 -1.31
N GLY A 39 34.01 -27.05 -0.41
CA GLY A 39 33.91 -27.40 1.02
C GLY A 39 35.07 -26.92 1.88
N ASP A 40 36.06 -26.24 1.32
CA ASP A 40 37.14 -25.62 2.08
C ASP A 40 36.66 -24.40 2.87
N ALA A 41 36.70 -24.46 4.19
CA ALA A 41 36.28 -23.39 5.08
C ALA A 41 37.08 -22.09 4.90
N GLN A 42 38.37 -22.18 4.59
CA GLN A 42 39.17 -20.96 4.35
C GLN A 42 38.81 -20.30 3.02
N ALA A 43 38.64 -21.09 1.97
CA ALA A 43 38.16 -20.60 0.68
C ALA A 43 36.75 -19.98 0.79
N GLN A 44 35.87 -20.56 1.62
CA GLN A 44 34.54 -20.00 1.87
C GLN A 44 34.63 -18.63 2.57
N VAL A 45 35.42 -18.50 3.61
CA VAL A 45 35.63 -17.20 4.30
C VAL A 45 36.24 -16.17 3.36
N ALA A 46 37.21 -16.55 2.53
CA ALA A 46 37.81 -15.67 1.54
C ALA A 46 36.74 -15.17 0.53
N ALA A 47 35.89 -16.07 0.04
CA ALA A 47 34.80 -15.73 -0.84
C ALA A 47 33.75 -14.80 -0.19
N PHE A 48 33.41 -15.02 1.08
CA PHE A 48 32.53 -14.14 1.83
C PHE A 48 33.10 -12.74 2.01
N ARG A 49 34.41 -12.62 2.24
CA ARG A 49 35.10 -11.33 2.32
C ARG A 49 35.17 -10.63 0.95
N GLN A 50 35.31 -11.38 -0.13
CA GLN A 50 35.39 -10.85 -1.49
C GLN A 50 34.05 -10.37 -2.02
N PHE A 51 33.00 -11.18 -1.87
CA PHE A 51 31.68 -10.93 -2.48
C PHE A 51 30.62 -10.42 -1.49
N GLY A 52 30.79 -10.67 -0.20
CA GLY A 52 29.96 -10.13 0.87
C GLY A 52 30.32 -8.67 1.14
N PHE A 53 29.42 -7.98 1.82
CA PHE A 53 29.64 -6.59 2.20
C PHE A 53 30.27 -6.49 3.59
N VAL A 54 31.47 -5.91 3.68
CA VAL A 54 32.18 -5.67 4.93
C VAL A 54 32.22 -4.18 5.23
N PRO A 55 31.56 -3.68 6.29
CA PRO A 55 31.62 -2.26 6.66
C PRO A 55 33.06 -1.77 6.78
N GLY A 56 33.34 -0.59 6.27
CA GLY A 56 34.69 0.02 6.32
C GLY A 56 35.72 -0.53 5.34
N SER A 57 35.50 -1.69 4.72
CA SER A 57 36.40 -2.28 3.72
C SER A 57 35.70 -2.87 2.50
N ALA A 58 34.48 -2.40 2.22
CA ALA A 58 33.64 -2.93 1.16
C ALA A 58 34.14 -2.53 -0.23
N HIS A 59 34.15 -3.48 -1.16
CA HIS A 59 34.24 -3.18 -2.57
C HIS A 59 32.92 -2.61 -3.10
N TRP A 60 32.94 -1.71 -4.06
CA TRP A 60 31.70 -1.13 -4.60
C TRP A 60 30.71 -2.17 -5.13
N TYR A 61 31.17 -3.27 -5.74
CA TYR A 61 30.35 -4.33 -6.26
C TYR A 61 29.71 -5.19 -5.15
N SER A 62 30.34 -5.20 -3.94
CA SER A 62 29.79 -5.98 -2.81
C SER A 62 28.48 -5.41 -2.28
N LEU A 63 28.14 -4.16 -2.60
CA LEU A 63 26.81 -3.61 -2.40
C LEU A 63 25.71 -4.42 -3.11
N PHE A 64 26.05 -5.12 -4.19
CA PHE A 64 25.11 -5.93 -4.94
C PHE A 64 25.39 -7.42 -4.87
N SER A 65 26.68 -7.83 -4.90
CA SER A 65 27.03 -9.26 -4.89
C SER A 65 26.67 -9.93 -3.55
N ALA A 66 26.69 -9.19 -2.45
CA ALA A 66 26.37 -9.71 -1.13
C ALA A 66 24.98 -10.35 -1.06
N MET A 67 24.00 -9.84 -1.81
CA MET A 67 22.64 -10.39 -1.81
C MET A 67 22.52 -11.79 -2.46
N PHE A 68 23.54 -12.21 -3.23
CA PHE A 68 23.55 -13.51 -3.91
C PHE A 68 24.45 -14.55 -3.19
N VAL A 69 25.21 -14.12 -2.19
CA VAL A 69 26.07 -15.00 -1.40
C VAL A 69 25.29 -15.52 -0.20
N HIS A 70 25.33 -16.83 0.05
CA HIS A 70 24.66 -17.45 1.20
C HIS A 70 25.61 -18.32 1.98
N ALA A 71 25.52 -18.25 3.31
CA ALA A 71 26.46 -18.93 4.22
C ALA A 71 26.32 -20.45 4.17
N ASP A 72 25.10 -20.93 4.06
CA ASP A 72 24.78 -22.36 4.13
C ASP A 72 23.44 -22.65 3.39
N PRO A 73 23.09 -23.94 3.15
CA PRO A 73 21.86 -24.33 2.48
C PRO A 73 20.58 -23.89 3.21
N THR A 74 20.59 -23.83 4.53
CA THR A 74 19.40 -23.46 5.33
C THR A 74 19.15 -21.97 5.24
N HIS A 75 20.22 -21.16 5.20
CA HIS A 75 20.15 -19.71 4.96
C HIS A 75 19.59 -19.40 3.56
N LEU A 76 20.11 -20.09 2.52
CA LEU A 76 19.55 -19.97 1.17
C LEU A 76 18.07 -20.37 1.13
N PHE A 77 17.75 -21.54 1.68
CA PHE A 77 16.37 -22.05 1.66
C PHE A 77 15.39 -21.08 2.34
N GLY A 78 15.75 -20.56 3.52
CA GLY A 78 14.92 -19.59 4.23
C GLY A 78 14.66 -18.32 3.39
N ASN A 79 15.71 -17.74 2.81
CA ASN A 79 15.59 -16.57 1.96
C ASN A 79 14.70 -16.84 0.73
N MET A 80 14.92 -17.95 0.05
CA MET A 80 14.15 -18.31 -1.16
C MET A 80 12.69 -18.63 -0.83
N LEU A 81 12.42 -19.27 0.28
CA LEU A 81 11.07 -19.55 0.75
C LEU A 81 10.30 -18.25 1.03
N PHE A 82 10.90 -17.32 1.79
CA PHE A 82 10.27 -16.05 2.10
C PHE A 82 10.13 -15.16 0.86
N LEU A 83 11.13 -15.12 0.00
CA LEU A 83 11.06 -14.41 -1.27
C LEU A 83 9.96 -14.98 -2.18
N TRP A 84 9.86 -16.30 -2.28
CA TRP A 84 8.80 -16.95 -3.06
C TRP A 84 7.41 -16.64 -2.50
N LEU A 85 7.20 -16.78 -1.19
CA LEU A 85 5.90 -16.56 -0.57
C LEU A 85 5.45 -15.10 -0.63
N PHE A 86 6.30 -14.19 -0.17
CA PHE A 86 5.94 -12.79 0.03
C PHE A 86 6.33 -11.91 -1.17
N GLY A 87 7.43 -12.24 -1.85
CA GLY A 87 7.86 -11.54 -3.06
C GLY A 87 6.83 -11.65 -4.18
N SER A 88 6.27 -12.85 -4.37
CA SER A 88 5.22 -13.07 -5.37
C SER A 88 3.98 -12.21 -5.12
N LEU A 89 3.57 -12.04 -3.85
CA LEU A 89 2.44 -11.19 -3.47
C LEU A 89 2.73 -9.71 -3.73
N VAL A 90 3.92 -9.25 -3.37
CA VAL A 90 4.31 -7.86 -3.57
C VAL A 90 4.46 -7.55 -5.06
N GLU A 91 5.13 -8.43 -5.83
CA GLU A 91 5.28 -8.25 -7.27
C GLU A 91 3.92 -8.19 -7.98
N ASP A 92 2.97 -9.08 -7.62
CA ASP A 92 1.59 -9.05 -8.15
C ASP A 92 0.89 -7.72 -7.85
N ALA A 93 1.13 -7.16 -6.67
CA ALA A 93 0.47 -5.97 -6.19
C ALA A 93 1.02 -4.64 -6.75
N VAL A 94 2.34 -4.55 -6.94
CA VAL A 94 3.00 -3.29 -7.34
C VAL A 94 3.56 -3.34 -8.76
N GLY A 95 3.58 -4.51 -9.39
CA GLY A 95 4.19 -4.77 -10.69
C GLY A 95 5.70 -4.97 -10.62
N THR A 96 6.23 -5.67 -11.63
CA THR A 96 7.63 -6.15 -11.68
C THR A 96 8.67 -5.03 -11.52
N GLY A 97 8.49 -3.90 -12.22
CA GLY A 97 9.47 -2.80 -12.21
C GLY A 97 9.60 -2.16 -10.82
N LEU A 98 8.48 -1.83 -10.18
CA LEU A 98 8.48 -1.23 -8.85
C LEU A 98 8.91 -2.25 -7.78
N PHE A 99 8.54 -3.51 -7.93
CA PHE A 99 9.02 -4.59 -7.06
C PHE A 99 10.55 -4.67 -7.03
N LEU A 100 11.20 -4.67 -8.21
CA LEU A 100 12.67 -4.70 -8.32
C LEU A 100 13.32 -3.46 -7.68
N LEU A 101 12.75 -2.27 -7.89
CA LEU A 101 13.24 -1.05 -7.24
C LEU A 101 13.15 -1.13 -5.72
N LEU A 102 12.04 -1.61 -5.19
CA LEU A 102 11.83 -1.76 -3.74
C LEU A 102 12.71 -2.87 -3.15
N TYR A 103 12.93 -3.96 -3.88
CA TYR A 103 13.82 -5.06 -3.48
C TYR A 103 15.27 -4.59 -3.39
N LEU A 104 15.78 -3.91 -4.44
CA LEU A 104 17.15 -3.37 -4.47
C LEU A 104 17.31 -2.22 -3.47
N GLY A 105 16.37 -1.29 -3.40
CA GLY A 105 16.38 -0.19 -2.43
C GLY A 105 16.36 -0.70 -0.99
N GLY A 106 15.58 -1.76 -0.74
CA GLY A 106 15.54 -2.45 0.54
C GLY A 106 16.87 -3.08 0.92
N HIS A 107 17.58 -3.70 -0.04
CA HIS A 107 18.93 -4.22 0.20
C HIS A 107 19.91 -3.08 0.56
N LEU A 108 19.88 -1.97 -0.16
CA LEU A 108 20.73 -0.82 0.14
C LEU A 108 20.42 -0.21 1.51
N ALA A 109 19.16 -0.08 1.87
CA ALA A 109 18.74 0.41 3.19
C ALA A 109 19.18 -0.55 4.32
N ALA A 110 19.06 -1.84 4.09
CA ALA A 110 19.54 -2.89 4.99
C ALA A 110 21.06 -2.79 5.21
N THR A 111 21.81 -2.64 4.12
CA THR A 111 23.27 -2.47 4.15
C THR A 111 23.66 -1.20 4.91
N ALA A 112 22.96 -0.08 4.68
CA ALA A 112 23.21 1.17 5.38
C ALA A 112 22.93 1.06 6.89
N ALA A 113 21.81 0.41 7.28
CA ALA A 113 21.46 0.19 8.68
C ALA A 113 22.49 -0.70 9.39
N HIS A 114 22.92 -1.78 8.74
CA HIS A 114 23.95 -2.66 9.26
C HIS A 114 25.28 -1.91 9.44
N SER A 115 25.71 -1.13 8.43
CA SER A 115 26.95 -0.35 8.49
C SER A 115 26.92 0.68 9.61
N ALA A 116 25.82 1.41 9.76
CA ALA A 116 25.70 2.41 10.82
C ALA A 116 25.85 1.80 12.22
N ILE A 117 25.19 0.66 12.48
CA ILE A 117 25.30 -0.03 13.76
C ILE A 117 26.72 -0.61 13.96
N ALA A 118 27.31 -1.18 12.90
CA ALA A 118 28.67 -1.70 12.96
C ALA A 118 29.69 -0.60 13.28
N GLU A 119 29.54 0.58 12.71
CA GLU A 119 30.43 1.73 12.95
C GLU A 119 30.32 2.25 14.38
N PHE A 120 29.10 2.34 14.93
CA PHE A 120 28.87 2.89 16.27
C PHE A 120 29.17 1.94 17.41
N PHE A 121 28.98 0.63 17.23
CA PHE A 121 29.00 -0.34 18.33
C PHE A 121 30.05 -1.45 18.18
N HIS A 122 30.61 -1.67 17.00
CA HIS A 122 31.57 -2.71 16.75
C HIS A 122 32.95 -2.07 16.43
N THR A 123 33.69 -1.70 17.44
CA THR A 123 35.08 -1.18 17.31
C THR A 123 36.08 -2.32 17.38
N GLY A 124 36.36 -2.96 16.25
CA GLY A 124 37.38 -4.01 16.24
C GLY A 124 37.66 -4.55 14.83
N ALA A 125 38.85 -5.11 14.64
CA ALA A 125 39.47 -5.45 13.36
C ALA A 125 38.77 -6.58 12.55
N GLN A 126 37.62 -7.09 12.94
CA GLN A 126 36.97 -8.22 12.27
C GLN A 126 35.46 -8.04 12.13
N LEU A 127 35.03 -6.98 11.41
CA LEU A 127 33.67 -6.90 10.96
C LEU A 127 33.34 -8.07 10.03
N GLN A 128 32.30 -8.82 10.39
CA GLN A 128 31.91 -9.99 9.60
C GLN A 128 31.23 -9.54 8.28
N PRO A 129 31.50 -10.26 7.18
CA PRO A 129 30.83 -9.97 5.92
C PRO A 129 29.31 -10.18 6.03
N MET A 130 28.52 -9.15 5.69
CA MET A 130 27.08 -9.31 5.48
C MET A 130 26.87 -10.06 4.17
N VAL A 131 26.13 -11.16 4.21
CA VAL A 131 25.80 -12.00 3.06
C VAL A 131 24.32 -12.39 3.10
N GLY A 132 23.72 -12.57 1.96
CA GLY A 132 22.34 -13.04 1.80
C GLY A 132 21.38 -12.00 1.25
N ALA A 133 20.32 -12.50 0.61
CA ALA A 133 19.21 -11.71 0.11
C ALA A 133 18.31 -11.15 1.23
N SER A 134 18.58 -11.54 2.48
CA SER A 134 17.65 -11.36 3.61
C SER A 134 17.27 -9.91 3.90
N GLY A 135 18.17 -8.95 3.69
CA GLY A 135 17.88 -7.51 3.85
C GLY A 135 16.84 -7.02 2.83
N ALA A 136 16.95 -7.45 1.56
CA ALA A 136 15.96 -7.18 0.54
C ALA A 136 14.63 -7.94 0.79
N VAL A 137 14.72 -9.19 1.24
CA VAL A 137 13.53 -9.97 1.65
C VAL A 137 12.83 -9.29 2.82
N ALA A 138 13.58 -8.78 3.80
CA ALA A 138 13.01 -8.02 4.92
C ALA A 138 12.21 -6.79 4.45
N ALA A 139 12.69 -6.08 3.41
CA ALA A 139 11.94 -4.97 2.82
C ALA A 139 10.62 -5.45 2.18
N VAL A 140 10.63 -6.58 1.50
CA VAL A 140 9.41 -7.22 0.99
C VAL A 140 8.44 -7.55 2.12
N LEU A 141 8.94 -8.07 3.25
CA LEU A 141 8.12 -8.37 4.44
C LEU A 141 7.54 -7.10 5.07
N GLY A 142 8.31 -6.00 5.10
CA GLY A 142 7.83 -4.69 5.55
C GLY A 142 6.70 -4.13 4.68
N LEU A 143 6.79 -4.28 3.36
CA LEU A 143 5.71 -3.96 2.42
C LEU A 143 4.47 -4.84 2.68
N CYS A 144 4.67 -6.14 2.90
CA CYS A 144 3.58 -7.06 3.25
C CYS A 144 2.90 -6.68 4.57
N ALA A 145 3.67 -6.24 5.58
CA ALA A 145 3.13 -5.80 6.85
C ALA A 145 2.23 -4.56 6.71
N MET A 146 2.47 -3.71 5.70
CA MET A 146 1.62 -2.54 5.43
C MET A 146 0.39 -2.88 4.59
N ARG A 147 0.55 -3.73 3.58
CA ARG A 147 -0.51 -4.01 2.60
C ARG A 147 -1.37 -5.21 2.94
N PHE A 148 -0.74 -6.29 3.40
CA PHE A 148 -1.35 -7.61 3.57
C PHE A 148 -1.46 -8.03 5.05
N TYR A 149 -1.46 -7.08 5.98
CA TYR A 149 -1.40 -7.35 7.42
C TYR A 149 -2.50 -8.26 7.95
N ARG A 150 -3.67 -8.30 7.31
CA ARG A 150 -4.81 -9.13 7.70
C ARG A 150 -4.82 -10.52 7.05
N ASN A 151 -4.06 -10.72 5.97
CA ASN A 151 -3.97 -12.03 5.35
C ASN A 151 -3.42 -13.06 6.33
N LYS A 152 -3.75 -14.31 6.11
CA LYS A 152 -3.30 -15.40 6.97
C LYS A 152 -2.12 -16.13 6.32
N VAL A 153 -1.06 -16.30 7.09
CA VAL A 153 0.09 -17.13 6.73
C VAL A 153 -0.20 -18.54 7.22
N LYS A 154 -0.14 -19.51 6.33
CA LYS A 154 -0.27 -20.92 6.64
C LYS A 154 1.08 -21.45 7.08
N VAL A 155 1.13 -21.90 8.34
CA VAL A 155 2.36 -22.40 8.95
C VAL A 155 2.14 -23.86 9.31
N TRP A 156 2.99 -24.71 8.73
CA TRP A 156 3.07 -26.12 9.16
C TRP A 156 3.91 -26.18 10.43
N TYR A 157 3.41 -26.87 11.45
CA TYR A 157 4.13 -27.05 12.70
C TYR A 157 4.33 -28.53 13.03
N TRP A 158 5.47 -28.82 13.63
CA TRP A 158 5.77 -30.11 14.26
C TRP A 158 6.26 -29.86 15.68
N LEU A 159 5.41 -30.25 16.62
CA LEU A 159 5.66 -30.09 18.06
C LEU A 159 5.61 -31.46 18.72
N LEU A 160 6.75 -32.02 19.13
CA LEU A 160 6.86 -33.37 19.69
C LEU A 160 6.24 -34.42 18.77
N PHE A 161 5.08 -34.97 19.15
CA PHE A 161 4.34 -36.01 18.39
C PHE A 161 3.12 -35.44 17.66
N ARG A 162 2.93 -34.14 17.66
CA ARG A 162 1.78 -33.47 17.01
C ARG A 162 2.29 -32.62 15.85
N TRP A 163 1.65 -32.79 14.70
CA TRP A 163 1.86 -31.93 13.53
C TRP A 163 0.52 -31.43 13.03
N GLY A 164 0.54 -30.32 12.35
CA GLY A 164 -0.65 -29.72 11.77
C GLY A 164 -0.34 -28.44 11.04
N VAL A 165 -1.39 -27.78 10.59
CA VAL A 165 -1.34 -26.46 9.96
C VAL A 165 -2.06 -25.48 10.86
N VAL A 166 -1.46 -24.33 11.10
CA VAL A 166 -2.07 -23.18 11.77
C VAL A 166 -2.06 -22.00 10.83
N GLU A 167 -3.14 -21.25 10.85
CA GLU A 167 -3.25 -19.98 10.11
C GLU A 167 -3.00 -18.83 11.09
N ILE A 168 -1.96 -18.06 10.83
CA ILE A 168 -1.55 -16.93 11.68
C ILE A 168 -1.74 -15.66 10.86
N ALA A 169 -2.38 -14.62 11.44
CA ALA A 169 -2.48 -13.33 10.78
C ALA A 169 -1.09 -12.80 10.42
N ALA A 170 -0.93 -12.28 9.20
CA ALA A 170 0.37 -11.85 8.70
C ALA A 170 1.05 -10.82 9.61
N TRP A 171 0.27 -9.89 10.21
CA TRP A 171 0.83 -8.91 11.15
C TRP A 171 1.42 -9.55 12.42
N VAL A 172 0.82 -10.66 12.91
CA VAL A 172 1.37 -11.42 14.04
C VAL A 172 2.65 -12.13 13.62
N PHE A 173 2.59 -12.86 12.49
CA PHE A 173 3.73 -13.61 11.97
C PHE A 173 4.94 -12.70 11.70
N LEU A 174 4.73 -11.60 10.97
CA LEU A 174 5.77 -10.64 10.62
C LEU A 174 6.26 -9.84 11.83
N GLY A 175 5.35 -9.50 12.76
CA GLY A 175 5.69 -8.83 14.02
C GLY A 175 6.56 -9.71 14.93
N LEU A 176 6.26 -11.00 15.02
CA LEU A 176 7.10 -11.96 15.76
C LEU A 176 8.46 -12.13 15.08
N TRP A 177 8.50 -12.18 13.76
CA TRP A 177 9.73 -12.31 12.99
C TRP A 177 10.66 -11.10 13.21
N VAL A 178 10.18 -9.87 12.99
CA VAL A 178 11.00 -8.66 13.19
C VAL A 178 11.31 -8.41 14.66
N GLY A 179 10.39 -8.76 15.57
CA GLY A 179 10.60 -8.66 17.02
C GLY A 179 11.71 -9.59 17.50
N HIS A 180 11.77 -10.81 16.97
CA HIS A 180 12.88 -11.74 17.24
C HIS A 180 14.22 -11.13 16.81
N ASP A 181 14.30 -10.59 15.59
CA ASP A 181 15.53 -9.97 15.08
C ASP A 181 15.93 -8.71 15.87
N LEU A 182 14.94 -7.93 16.33
CA LEU A 182 15.21 -6.79 17.19
C LEU A 182 15.81 -7.21 18.54
N VAL A 183 15.26 -8.25 19.16
CA VAL A 183 15.79 -8.78 20.43
C VAL A 183 17.22 -9.30 20.24
N LEU A 184 17.48 -10.06 19.19
CA LEU A 184 18.83 -10.56 18.90
C LEU A 184 19.80 -9.42 18.58
N GLY A 185 19.39 -8.43 17.79
CA GLY A 185 20.21 -7.25 17.48
C GLY A 185 20.57 -6.44 18.73
N VAL A 186 19.65 -6.26 19.68
CA VAL A 186 19.93 -5.58 20.95
C VAL A 186 20.89 -6.42 21.81
N ILE A 187 20.71 -7.74 21.87
CA ILE A 187 21.62 -8.64 22.57
C ILE A 187 23.04 -8.54 21.98
N ASP A 188 23.14 -8.47 20.66
CA ASP A 188 24.42 -8.39 19.93
C ASP A 188 25.16 -7.09 20.25
N VAL A 189 24.47 -5.95 20.23
CA VAL A 189 25.01 -4.66 20.67
C VAL A 189 25.45 -4.68 22.13
N ALA A 190 24.63 -5.27 23.02
CA ALA A 190 24.98 -5.37 24.45
C ALA A 190 26.22 -6.23 24.69
N ARG A 191 26.39 -7.34 23.97
CA ARG A 191 27.57 -8.19 24.01
C ARG A 191 28.82 -7.45 23.51
N SER A 192 28.71 -6.75 22.38
CA SER A 192 29.79 -5.94 21.83
C SER A 192 30.26 -4.87 22.83
N ALA A 193 29.30 -4.17 23.45
CA ALA A 193 29.56 -3.16 24.48
C ALA A 193 30.26 -3.79 25.75
N ALA A 194 29.99 -5.06 26.02
CA ALA A 194 30.65 -5.82 27.09
C ALA A 194 32.02 -6.43 26.68
N GLY A 195 32.51 -6.16 25.46
CA GLY A 195 33.78 -6.69 24.95
C GLY A 195 33.73 -8.19 24.57
N VAL A 196 32.53 -8.74 24.39
CA VAL A 196 32.34 -10.12 23.95
C VAL A 196 32.29 -10.13 22.43
N GLU A 197 33.36 -10.64 21.81
CA GLU A 197 33.42 -10.76 20.34
C GLU A 197 32.32 -11.70 19.80
N PRO A 198 31.59 -11.30 18.74
CA PRO A 198 30.59 -12.16 18.12
C PRO A 198 31.29 -13.37 17.47
N GLY A 199 30.98 -14.58 17.98
CA GLY A 199 31.54 -15.79 17.42
C GLY A 199 30.95 -16.16 16.06
N TRP A 200 31.77 -16.65 15.13
CA TRP A 200 31.34 -17.20 13.82
C TRP A 200 30.28 -18.31 13.93
N SER A 201 30.23 -18.98 15.09
CA SER A 201 29.35 -20.13 15.36
C SER A 201 27.87 -19.79 15.55
N GLN A 202 27.49 -18.54 15.60
CA GLN A 202 26.10 -18.10 15.81
C GLN A 202 25.42 -17.58 14.52
N GLY A 203 25.93 -17.97 13.36
CA GLY A 203 25.26 -17.77 12.09
C GLY A 203 25.23 -16.35 11.55
N GLY A 204 26.08 -15.42 12.08
CA GLY A 204 26.36 -14.10 11.48
C GLY A 204 25.17 -13.34 10.90
N VAL A 205 24.00 -13.50 11.48
CA VAL A 205 22.78 -12.86 10.98
C VAL A 205 22.90 -11.36 11.23
N ALA A 206 22.87 -10.59 10.17
CA ALA A 206 22.87 -9.13 10.26
C ALA A 206 21.47 -8.64 10.67
N ASN A 207 21.10 -8.87 11.95
CA ASN A 207 19.77 -8.52 12.47
C ASN A 207 19.38 -7.06 12.15
N TRP A 208 20.34 -6.16 12.25
CA TRP A 208 20.12 -4.74 11.93
C TRP A 208 19.90 -4.49 10.43
N ALA A 209 20.48 -5.33 9.56
CA ALA A 209 20.13 -5.30 8.14
C ALA A 209 18.67 -5.69 7.91
N HIS A 210 18.17 -6.71 8.61
CA HIS A 210 16.76 -7.10 8.52
C HIS A 210 15.84 -5.98 9.02
N ILE A 211 16.14 -5.38 10.16
CA ILE A 211 15.37 -4.27 10.73
C ILE A 211 15.36 -3.07 9.77
N GLY A 212 16.52 -2.69 9.21
CA GLY A 212 16.64 -1.61 8.24
C GLY A 212 15.87 -1.86 6.95
N GLY A 213 15.97 -3.07 6.41
CA GLY A 213 15.20 -3.50 5.25
C GLY A 213 13.70 -3.47 5.53
N PHE A 214 13.25 -4.05 6.63
CA PHE A 214 11.84 -4.09 7.03
C PHE A 214 11.25 -2.67 7.20
N ALA A 215 11.98 -1.79 7.89
CA ALA A 215 11.57 -0.39 8.06
C ALA A 215 11.47 0.34 6.71
N PHE A 216 12.43 0.13 5.80
CA PHE A 216 12.38 0.66 4.43
C PHE A 216 11.12 0.19 3.70
N GLY A 217 10.79 -1.09 3.78
CA GLY A 217 9.59 -1.66 3.19
C GLY A 217 8.30 -1.05 3.75
N MET A 218 8.21 -0.89 5.07
CA MET A 218 7.06 -0.23 5.71
C MET A 218 6.91 1.23 5.25
N ILE A 219 8.01 1.99 5.25
CA ILE A 219 8.02 3.39 4.79
C ILE A 219 7.63 3.46 3.31
N GLY A 220 8.20 2.60 2.47
CA GLY A 220 7.84 2.49 1.05
C GLY A 220 6.37 2.20 0.83
N GLY A 221 5.81 1.25 1.57
CA GLY A 221 4.38 0.92 1.54
C GLY A 221 3.49 2.10 1.94
N ALA A 222 3.88 2.85 2.97
CA ALA A 222 3.18 4.04 3.41
C ALA A 222 3.26 5.19 2.39
N LEU A 223 4.44 5.48 1.86
CA LEU A 223 4.65 6.56 0.86
C LEU A 223 3.94 6.29 -0.46
N LEU A 224 3.95 5.06 -0.92
CA LEU A 224 3.25 4.64 -2.13
C LEU A 224 1.73 4.59 -1.95
N ARG A 225 1.23 4.87 -0.73
CA ARG A 225 -0.20 4.80 -0.40
C ARG A 225 -0.86 3.52 -0.90
N LEU A 226 -0.12 2.41 -0.82
CA LEU A 226 -0.63 1.12 -1.27
C LEU A 226 -1.92 0.83 -0.50
N PRO A 227 -3.07 0.68 -1.18
CA PRO A 227 -4.33 0.45 -0.49
C PRO A 227 -4.21 -0.83 0.33
N SER A 228 -4.48 -0.75 1.63
CA SER A 228 -4.53 -1.95 2.46
C SER A 228 -5.71 -2.83 1.99
N GLU A 229 -5.44 -4.03 1.56
CA GLU A 229 -6.48 -4.95 1.08
C GLU A 229 -7.43 -5.40 2.18
N GLY A 230 -7.03 -5.25 3.43
CA GLY A 230 -7.85 -5.62 4.58
C GLY A 230 -9.22 -4.92 4.67
N LYS A 231 -9.48 -3.91 3.86
CA LYS A 231 -10.81 -3.29 3.77
C LYS A 231 -11.71 -3.99 2.75
N GLN A 232 -11.13 -4.56 1.69
CA GLN A 232 -11.85 -5.35 0.69
C GLN A 232 -12.09 -6.79 1.18
N ASP A 233 -11.07 -7.41 1.80
CA ASP A 233 -11.17 -8.80 2.26
C ASP A 233 -12.10 -8.96 3.46
N TYR A 234 -12.19 -7.98 4.36
CA TYR A 234 -13.17 -7.99 5.45
C TYR A 234 -14.61 -8.04 4.92
N LEU A 235 -14.88 -7.32 3.83
CA LEU A 235 -16.19 -7.36 3.17
C LEU A 235 -16.43 -8.70 2.47
N LEU A 236 -15.39 -9.30 1.89
CA LEU A 236 -15.46 -10.60 1.22
C LEU A 236 -15.55 -11.77 2.22
N GLU A 237 -14.84 -11.71 3.35
CA GLU A 237 -14.87 -12.73 4.40
C GLU A 237 -16.21 -12.72 5.16
N GLU A 238 -16.77 -11.55 5.41
CA GLU A 238 -18.11 -11.40 5.98
C GLU A 238 -19.20 -11.94 5.04
N VAL A 239 -18.96 -11.88 3.74
CA VAL A 239 -19.85 -12.41 2.69
C VAL A 239 -19.65 -13.92 2.48
N SER A 240 -18.40 -14.42 2.47
CA SER A 240 -18.06 -15.83 2.22
C SER A 240 -18.51 -16.77 3.35
N SER A 241 -18.46 -16.32 4.60
CA SER A 241 -18.95 -17.12 5.75
C SER A 241 -20.46 -17.28 5.81
N ARG A 242 -21.22 -16.63 4.91
CA ARG A 242 -22.68 -16.55 4.90
C ARG A 242 -23.35 -17.11 3.63
N GLY A 243 -22.69 -17.96 2.87
CA GLY A 243 -23.12 -18.41 1.53
C GLY A 243 -24.60 -18.75 1.36
N ALA A 244 -25.17 -19.64 2.19
CA ALA A 244 -26.61 -19.99 2.10
C ALA A 244 -27.54 -18.90 2.69
N ALA A 245 -27.08 -18.16 3.69
CA ALA A 245 -27.77 -16.99 4.21
C ALA A 245 -27.63 -15.77 3.26
N ALA A 246 -26.67 -15.81 2.35
CA ALA A 246 -26.40 -14.75 1.40
C ALA A 246 -27.44 -14.68 0.27
N GLU A 247 -27.85 -15.80 -0.31
CA GLU A 247 -28.90 -15.81 -1.35
C GLU A 247 -30.26 -15.38 -0.81
N ALA A 248 -30.62 -15.85 0.38
CA ALA A 248 -31.83 -15.42 1.06
C ALA A 248 -31.80 -13.90 1.33
N ARG A 249 -30.66 -13.37 1.76
CA ARG A 249 -30.48 -11.93 2.04
C ARG A 249 -30.51 -11.07 0.77
N LEU A 250 -29.99 -11.57 -0.35
CA LEU A 250 -30.09 -10.88 -1.65
C LEU A 250 -31.55 -10.73 -2.10
N SER A 251 -32.32 -11.85 -2.01
CA SER A 251 -33.74 -11.83 -2.35
C SER A 251 -34.53 -10.87 -1.47
N ASP A 252 -34.23 -10.81 -0.16
CA ASP A 252 -34.86 -9.90 0.79
C ASP A 252 -34.53 -8.43 0.49
N LEU A 253 -33.27 -8.14 0.16
CA LEU A 253 -32.85 -6.78 -0.21
C LEU A 253 -33.46 -6.33 -1.53
N ARG A 254 -33.55 -7.20 -2.54
CA ARG A 254 -34.25 -6.90 -3.80
C ARG A 254 -35.75 -6.68 -3.58
N ALA A 255 -36.38 -7.53 -2.78
CA ALA A 255 -37.79 -7.35 -2.41
C ALA A 255 -38.03 -6.06 -1.62
N LEU A 256 -37.09 -5.65 -0.76
CA LEU A 256 -37.17 -4.38 -0.02
C LEU A 256 -37.07 -3.19 -0.96
N VAL A 257 -36.14 -3.21 -1.92
CA VAL A 257 -36.00 -2.16 -2.96
C VAL A 257 -37.25 -2.08 -3.83
N GLU A 258 -37.82 -3.22 -4.21
CA GLU A 258 -39.07 -3.28 -4.99
C GLU A 258 -40.26 -2.68 -4.22
N LYS A 259 -40.40 -3.01 -2.93
CA LYS A 259 -41.44 -2.45 -2.06
C LYS A 259 -41.25 -0.97 -1.71
N ARG A 260 -40.01 -0.50 -1.66
CA ARG A 260 -39.64 0.85 -1.25
C ARG A 260 -38.62 1.48 -2.21
N PRO A 261 -38.97 1.72 -3.47
CA PRO A 261 -38.02 2.20 -4.49
C PRO A 261 -37.49 3.63 -4.26
N GLN A 262 -38.09 4.37 -3.33
CA GLN A 262 -37.62 5.72 -2.94
C GLN A 262 -36.87 5.72 -1.59
N GLU A 263 -36.62 4.57 -1.01
CA GLU A 263 -35.85 4.45 0.25
C GLU A 263 -34.36 4.36 -0.04
N PRO A 264 -33.56 5.42 0.23
CA PRO A 264 -32.13 5.42 -0.11
C PRO A 264 -31.35 4.34 0.60
N ARG A 265 -31.71 4.02 1.86
CA ARG A 265 -31.03 3.00 2.65
C ARG A 265 -31.20 1.59 2.06
N ALA A 266 -32.33 1.33 1.41
CA ALA A 266 -32.56 0.03 0.76
C ALA A 266 -31.62 -0.15 -0.43
N HIS A 267 -31.49 0.86 -1.29
CA HIS A 267 -30.56 0.86 -2.41
C HIS A 267 -29.11 0.79 -1.94
N HIS A 268 -28.73 1.55 -0.91
CA HIS A 268 -27.37 1.55 -0.38
C HIS A 268 -26.99 0.16 0.21
N ALA A 269 -27.91 -0.45 0.98
CA ALA A 269 -27.67 -1.78 1.53
C ALA A 269 -27.54 -2.85 0.43
N LEU A 270 -28.38 -2.77 -0.62
CA LEU A 270 -28.29 -3.67 -1.77
C LEU A 270 -26.97 -3.45 -2.55
N ALA A 271 -26.57 -2.18 -2.77
CA ALA A 271 -25.32 -1.85 -3.45
C ALA A 271 -24.10 -2.45 -2.71
N ARG A 272 -24.02 -2.28 -1.40
CA ARG A 272 -22.95 -2.85 -0.58
C ARG A 272 -22.93 -4.38 -0.64
N TYR A 273 -24.11 -4.99 -0.63
CA TYR A 273 -24.23 -6.44 -0.73
C TYR A 273 -23.76 -6.95 -2.10
N LEU A 274 -24.23 -6.32 -3.20
CA LEU A 274 -23.87 -6.67 -4.57
C LEU A 274 -22.36 -6.50 -4.81
N LEU A 275 -21.76 -5.47 -4.25
CA LEU A 275 -20.31 -5.27 -4.31
C LEU A 275 -19.56 -6.42 -3.64
N GLY A 276 -20.00 -6.86 -2.46
CA GLY A 276 -19.43 -8.00 -1.76
C GLY A 276 -19.60 -9.35 -2.49
N THR A 277 -20.58 -9.47 -3.39
CA THR A 277 -20.82 -10.66 -4.24
C THR A 277 -20.28 -10.50 -5.67
N GLN A 278 -19.40 -9.55 -5.92
CA GLN A 278 -18.76 -9.24 -7.20
C GLN A 278 -19.74 -8.87 -8.35
N GLN A 279 -20.96 -8.51 -8.03
CA GLN A 279 -21.92 -7.97 -8.99
C GLN A 279 -21.72 -6.45 -9.13
N VAL A 280 -20.52 -6.07 -9.59
CA VAL A 280 -19.96 -4.71 -9.50
C VAL A 280 -20.78 -3.68 -10.26
N GLU A 281 -21.24 -4.00 -11.47
CA GLU A 281 -22.03 -3.07 -12.29
C GLU A 281 -23.39 -2.78 -11.69
N GLU A 282 -24.09 -3.81 -11.17
CA GLU A 282 -25.38 -3.63 -10.50
C GLU A 282 -25.20 -2.84 -9.20
N ALA A 283 -24.15 -3.10 -8.43
CA ALA A 283 -23.80 -2.34 -7.24
C ALA A 283 -23.62 -0.86 -7.56
N GLY A 284 -22.88 -0.51 -8.61
CA GLY A 284 -22.68 0.88 -9.06
C GLY A 284 -23.99 1.60 -9.36
N ARG A 285 -24.93 0.94 -10.07
CA ARG A 285 -26.27 1.51 -10.34
C ARG A 285 -27.03 1.80 -9.04
N HIS A 286 -27.01 0.88 -8.09
CA HIS A 286 -27.71 1.08 -6.81
C HIS A 286 -27.05 2.13 -5.92
N TYR A 287 -25.72 2.26 -5.95
CA TYR A 287 -25.02 3.38 -5.29
C TYR A 287 -25.45 4.74 -5.86
N MET A 288 -25.48 4.88 -7.18
CA MET A 288 -25.91 6.14 -7.81
C MET A 288 -27.35 6.50 -7.46
N LEU A 289 -28.26 5.51 -7.45
CA LEU A 289 -29.64 5.70 -7.01
C LEU A 289 -29.71 6.12 -5.54
N ALA A 290 -29.00 5.43 -4.65
CA ALA A 290 -28.96 5.76 -3.23
C ALA A 290 -28.48 7.19 -2.99
N ILE A 291 -27.38 7.59 -3.64
CA ILE A 291 -26.80 8.93 -3.51
C ILE A 291 -27.81 9.99 -3.96
N GLY A 292 -28.43 9.82 -5.12
CA GLY A 292 -29.44 10.75 -5.63
C GLY A 292 -30.65 10.86 -4.69
N LEU A 293 -31.10 9.76 -4.08
CA LEU A 293 -32.18 9.75 -3.11
C LEU A 293 -31.77 10.43 -1.78
N TYR A 294 -30.57 10.16 -1.27
CA TYR A 294 -30.04 10.82 -0.08
C TYR A 294 -29.94 12.35 -0.27
N LEU A 295 -29.43 12.79 -1.42
CA LEU A 295 -29.34 14.23 -1.74
C LEU A 295 -30.73 14.89 -1.78
N ARG A 296 -31.71 14.27 -2.45
CA ARG A 296 -33.10 14.76 -2.53
C ARG A 296 -33.79 14.82 -1.18
N THR A 297 -33.49 13.90 -0.28
CA THR A 297 -34.09 13.84 1.07
C THR A 297 -33.29 14.61 2.12
N GLY A 298 -32.24 15.33 1.72
CA GLY A 298 -31.40 16.15 2.60
C GLY A 298 -30.46 15.38 3.51
N GLN A 299 -30.32 14.07 3.32
CA GLN A 299 -29.42 13.19 4.08
C GLN A 299 -27.99 13.30 3.53
N ARG A 300 -27.38 14.49 3.72
CA ARG A 300 -26.10 14.84 3.09
C ARG A 300 -24.96 13.97 3.54
N HIS A 301 -24.89 13.63 4.82
CA HIS A 301 -23.83 12.81 5.38
C HIS A 301 -23.81 11.39 4.75
N GLU A 302 -24.98 10.78 4.65
CA GLU A 302 -25.17 9.47 4.04
C GLU A 302 -24.87 9.50 2.52
N ALA A 303 -25.23 10.59 1.84
CA ALA A 303 -24.88 10.78 0.43
C ALA A 303 -23.37 10.82 0.22
N LEU A 304 -22.65 11.56 1.07
CA LEU A 304 -21.19 11.67 1.01
C LEU A 304 -20.51 10.31 1.30
N SER A 305 -21.00 9.59 2.33
CA SER A 305 -20.47 8.25 2.64
C SER A 305 -20.68 7.27 1.50
N ALA A 306 -21.88 7.23 0.92
CA ALA A 306 -22.18 6.38 -0.22
C ALA A 306 -21.36 6.74 -1.47
N TYR A 307 -21.08 8.03 -1.69
CA TYR A 307 -20.24 8.47 -2.79
C TYR A 307 -18.77 8.09 -2.57
N GLU A 308 -18.23 8.21 -1.35
CA GLU A 308 -16.87 7.76 -1.03
C GLU A 308 -16.72 6.25 -1.26
N GLU A 309 -17.73 5.45 -0.90
CA GLU A 309 -17.75 4.02 -1.19
C GLU A 309 -17.77 3.76 -2.71
N LEU A 310 -18.61 4.47 -3.46
CA LEU A 310 -18.72 4.33 -4.90
C LEU A 310 -17.41 4.66 -5.63
N VAL A 311 -16.78 5.80 -5.33
CA VAL A 311 -15.53 6.19 -5.99
C VAL A 311 -14.33 5.36 -5.54
N GLY A 312 -14.41 4.71 -4.40
CA GLY A 312 -13.43 3.71 -3.97
C GLY A 312 -13.37 2.49 -4.90
N VAL A 313 -14.47 2.21 -5.62
CA VAL A 313 -14.58 1.11 -6.60
C VAL A 313 -14.51 1.62 -8.03
N PHE A 314 -15.12 2.76 -8.30
CA PHE A 314 -15.20 3.42 -9.60
C PHE A 314 -14.62 4.85 -9.50
N PRO A 315 -13.29 5.00 -9.53
CA PRO A 315 -12.63 6.31 -9.35
C PRO A 315 -13.08 7.38 -10.35
N ASP A 316 -13.39 6.97 -11.57
CA ASP A 316 -13.81 7.86 -12.66
C ASP A 316 -15.33 8.07 -12.72
N CYS A 317 -16.07 7.55 -11.74
CA CYS A 317 -17.52 7.71 -11.71
C CYS A 317 -17.91 9.16 -11.49
N VAL A 318 -18.78 9.66 -12.36
CA VAL A 318 -19.39 10.99 -12.28
C VAL A 318 -20.89 10.81 -12.27
N LEU A 319 -21.55 11.37 -11.27
CA LEU A 319 -23.00 11.37 -11.15
C LEU A 319 -23.65 12.29 -12.22
N PRO A 320 -24.96 12.20 -12.48
CA PRO A 320 -25.67 13.19 -13.26
C PRO A 320 -25.41 14.63 -12.77
N ALA A 321 -25.34 15.59 -13.68
CA ALA A 321 -24.85 16.94 -13.41
C ALA A 321 -25.45 17.60 -12.17
N ASP A 322 -26.76 17.49 -11.99
CA ASP A 322 -27.48 18.07 -10.84
C ASP A 322 -27.01 17.40 -9.52
N GLN A 323 -26.95 16.08 -9.52
CA GLN A 323 -26.53 15.33 -8.32
C GLN A 323 -25.05 15.59 -7.98
N GLN A 324 -24.20 15.71 -8.99
CA GLN A 324 -22.78 16.00 -8.80
C GLN A 324 -22.58 17.44 -8.26
N LEU A 325 -23.42 18.38 -8.70
CA LEU A 325 -23.44 19.75 -8.20
C LEU A 325 -23.91 19.82 -6.74
N ASP A 326 -24.97 19.06 -6.39
CA ASP A 326 -25.50 18.96 -5.03
C ASP A 326 -24.48 18.27 -4.10
N LEU A 327 -23.72 17.29 -4.60
CA LEU A 327 -22.64 16.66 -3.88
C LEU A 327 -21.53 17.67 -3.54
N GLY A 328 -21.16 18.55 -4.48
CA GLY A 328 -20.24 19.66 -4.23
C GLY A 328 -20.72 20.58 -3.12
N ALA A 329 -22.03 20.91 -3.10
CA ALA A 329 -22.62 21.69 -2.02
C ALA A 329 -22.63 20.95 -0.67
N ALA A 330 -22.86 19.62 -0.69
CA ALA A 330 -22.81 18.79 0.51
C ALA A 330 -21.40 18.75 1.11
N TRP A 331 -20.34 18.60 0.29
CA TRP A 331 -18.94 18.67 0.71
C TRP A 331 -18.59 20.04 1.33
N GLY A 332 -19.03 21.14 0.70
CA GLY A 332 -18.84 22.49 1.24
C GLY A 332 -19.47 22.65 2.62
N SER A 333 -20.70 22.12 2.80
CA SER A 333 -21.42 22.13 4.10
C SER A 333 -20.72 21.27 5.15
N ALA A 334 -20.05 20.20 4.74
CA ALA A 334 -19.27 19.32 5.61
C ALA A 334 -17.88 19.89 5.96
N ARG A 335 -17.58 21.13 5.61
CA ARG A 335 -16.27 21.80 5.77
C ARG A 335 -15.10 21.06 5.10
N ARG A 336 -15.37 20.45 3.97
CA ARG A 336 -14.39 19.77 3.11
C ARG A 336 -14.31 20.47 1.75
N PRO A 337 -13.77 21.71 1.71
CA PRO A 337 -13.80 22.54 0.50
C PRO A 337 -12.96 21.99 -0.65
N GLY A 338 -11.90 21.23 -0.38
CA GLY A 338 -11.12 20.59 -1.44
C GLY A 338 -11.93 19.56 -2.22
N GLU A 339 -12.67 18.71 -1.54
CA GLU A 339 -13.56 17.71 -2.13
C GLU A 339 -14.75 18.38 -2.85
N ALA A 340 -15.24 19.49 -2.30
CA ALA A 340 -16.28 20.27 -2.95
C ALA A 340 -15.81 20.80 -4.32
N VAL A 341 -14.61 21.37 -4.39
CA VAL A 341 -14.01 21.83 -5.64
C VAL A 341 -13.83 20.65 -6.60
N GLY A 342 -13.24 19.52 -6.13
CA GLY A 342 -13.06 18.34 -6.97
C GLY A 342 -14.37 17.78 -7.54
N ALA A 343 -15.45 17.78 -6.76
CA ALA A 343 -16.77 17.35 -7.23
C ALA A 343 -17.34 18.30 -8.28
N LEU A 344 -17.15 19.63 -8.13
CA LEU A 344 -17.61 20.64 -9.07
C LEU A 344 -16.79 20.64 -10.37
N GLU A 345 -15.48 20.39 -10.30
CA GLU A 345 -14.64 20.26 -11.52
C GLU A 345 -15.12 19.08 -12.38
N LYS A 346 -15.49 17.95 -11.78
CA LYS A 346 -16.09 16.82 -12.52
C LYS A 346 -17.37 17.22 -13.29
N VAL A 347 -18.17 18.18 -12.78
CA VAL A 347 -19.33 18.72 -13.53
C VAL A 347 -18.85 19.46 -14.77
N VAL A 348 -17.84 20.32 -14.63
CA VAL A 348 -17.33 21.15 -15.73
C VAL A 348 -16.69 20.28 -16.81
N GLU A 349 -15.94 19.25 -16.41
CA GLU A 349 -15.28 18.34 -17.33
C GLU A 349 -16.26 17.44 -18.10
N LYS A 350 -17.25 16.88 -17.41
CA LYS A 350 -18.16 15.89 -18.01
C LYS A 350 -19.35 16.52 -18.72
N TYR A 351 -19.78 17.70 -18.27
CA TYR A 351 -21.00 18.38 -18.75
C TYR A 351 -20.73 19.84 -19.15
N PRO A 352 -19.68 20.15 -19.94
CA PRO A 352 -19.17 21.51 -20.15
C PRO A 352 -20.18 22.50 -20.75
N HIS A 353 -21.23 22.02 -21.44
CA HIS A 353 -22.22 22.87 -22.13
C HIS A 353 -23.57 22.95 -21.41
N THR A 354 -23.54 22.88 -20.07
CA THR A 354 -24.75 22.89 -19.24
C THR A 354 -24.76 24.06 -18.28
N ALA A 355 -25.97 24.52 -17.90
CA ALA A 355 -26.14 25.54 -16.86
C ALA A 355 -25.50 25.08 -15.50
N GLN A 356 -25.45 23.78 -15.27
CA GLN A 356 -24.78 23.18 -14.09
C GLN A 356 -23.27 23.43 -14.11
N ALA A 357 -22.62 23.36 -15.26
CA ALA A 357 -21.19 23.66 -15.40
C ALA A 357 -20.90 25.13 -15.13
N GLU A 358 -21.74 26.05 -15.67
CA GLU A 358 -21.63 27.48 -15.40
C GLU A 358 -21.72 27.77 -13.88
N LEU A 359 -22.71 27.19 -13.22
CA LEU A 359 -22.89 27.33 -11.78
C LEU A 359 -21.74 26.65 -11.00
N ALA A 360 -21.21 25.51 -11.47
CA ALA A 360 -20.09 24.84 -10.85
C ALA A 360 -18.83 25.72 -10.88
N VAL A 361 -18.48 26.33 -12.01
CA VAL A 361 -17.35 27.26 -12.11
C VAL A 361 -17.51 28.45 -11.18
N MET A 362 -18.71 29.02 -11.11
CA MET A 362 -19.01 30.13 -10.19
C MET A 362 -18.80 29.71 -8.72
N ARG A 363 -19.30 28.54 -8.33
CA ARG A 363 -19.15 28.01 -6.97
C ARG A 363 -17.70 27.67 -6.65
N ILE A 364 -16.92 27.15 -7.60
CA ILE A 364 -15.48 26.93 -7.42
C ILE A 364 -14.78 28.23 -7.02
N GLY A 365 -15.03 29.32 -7.76
CA GLY A 365 -14.47 30.64 -7.42
C GLY A 365 -14.87 31.12 -6.02
N GLN A 366 -16.14 30.93 -5.62
CA GLN A 366 -16.61 31.27 -4.28
C GLN A 366 -15.92 30.44 -3.19
N ILE A 367 -15.82 29.13 -3.36
CA ILE A 367 -15.15 28.24 -2.39
C ILE A 367 -13.67 28.60 -2.27
N GLN A 368 -12.99 28.88 -3.39
CA GLN A 368 -11.58 29.26 -3.40
C GLN A 368 -11.33 30.55 -2.59
N ILE A 369 -12.21 31.54 -2.67
CA ILE A 369 -12.00 32.81 -1.95
C ILE A 369 -12.51 32.74 -0.50
N GLU A 370 -13.67 32.15 -0.25
CA GLU A 370 -14.34 32.21 1.04
C GLU A 370 -13.85 31.14 2.04
N GLN A 371 -13.57 29.94 1.54
CA GLN A 371 -13.21 28.78 2.38
C GLN A 371 -11.73 28.42 2.30
N LEU A 372 -11.16 28.39 1.09
CA LEU A 372 -9.75 28.04 0.88
C LEU A 372 -8.80 29.24 0.96
N ARG A 373 -9.35 30.47 1.02
CA ARG A 373 -8.60 31.73 1.07
C ARG A 373 -7.52 31.85 0.01
N ASN A 374 -7.81 31.35 -1.19
CA ASN A 374 -6.93 31.36 -2.33
C ASN A 374 -7.43 32.34 -3.42
N PRO A 375 -7.11 33.65 -3.34
CA PRO A 375 -7.59 34.64 -4.28
C PRO A 375 -7.12 34.41 -5.71
N ARG A 376 -5.95 33.79 -5.89
CA ARG A 376 -5.42 33.49 -7.22
C ARG A 376 -6.30 32.46 -7.94
N LEU A 377 -6.59 31.32 -7.32
CA LEU A 377 -7.44 30.30 -7.92
C LEU A 377 -8.89 30.77 -8.05
N ALA A 378 -9.36 31.63 -7.13
CA ALA A 378 -10.68 32.26 -7.28
C ALA A 378 -10.73 33.17 -8.52
N TYR A 379 -9.71 33.99 -8.74
CA TYR A 379 -9.62 34.84 -9.93
C TYR A 379 -9.57 34.00 -11.22
N GLU A 380 -8.79 32.93 -11.23
CA GLU A 380 -8.71 32.00 -12.35
C GLU A 380 -10.09 31.37 -12.66
N ALA A 381 -10.85 30.96 -11.64
CA ALA A 381 -12.18 30.40 -11.81
C ALA A 381 -13.17 31.45 -12.37
N PHE A 382 -13.20 32.67 -11.83
CA PHE A 382 -14.10 33.70 -12.33
C PHE A 382 -13.75 34.16 -13.76
N THR A 383 -12.48 34.27 -14.10
CA THR A 383 -12.05 34.57 -15.47
C THR A 383 -12.30 33.42 -16.43
N ARG A 384 -12.20 32.15 -15.97
CA ARG A 384 -12.61 30.98 -16.74
C ARG A 384 -14.11 31.06 -17.10
N LEU A 385 -14.97 31.40 -16.13
CA LEU A 385 -16.39 31.57 -16.38
C LEU A 385 -16.66 32.62 -17.45
N LEU A 386 -16.00 33.76 -17.35
CA LEU A 386 -16.16 34.86 -18.33
C LEU A 386 -15.71 34.49 -19.75
N ARG A 387 -14.68 33.67 -19.85
CA ARG A 387 -14.12 33.21 -21.12
C ARG A 387 -14.92 32.10 -21.74
N GLU A 388 -15.29 31.07 -20.96
CA GLU A 388 -15.91 29.84 -21.45
C GLU A 388 -17.44 29.98 -21.53
N TYR A 389 -18.05 30.86 -20.69
CA TYR A 389 -19.48 31.06 -20.57
C TYR A 389 -19.87 32.56 -20.58
N PRO A 390 -19.53 33.30 -21.63
CA PRO A 390 -19.74 34.77 -21.64
C PRO A 390 -21.21 35.18 -21.56
N ALA A 391 -22.14 34.31 -21.99
CA ALA A 391 -23.58 34.53 -21.92
C ALA A 391 -24.23 34.03 -20.62
N SER A 392 -23.43 33.52 -19.68
CA SER A 392 -23.92 33.00 -18.40
C SER A 392 -24.61 34.09 -17.57
N PRO A 393 -25.72 33.78 -16.89
CA PRO A 393 -26.34 34.71 -15.94
C PRO A 393 -25.39 35.06 -14.77
N TRP A 394 -24.36 34.27 -14.55
CA TRP A 394 -23.35 34.50 -13.51
C TRP A 394 -22.20 35.41 -13.98
N ALA A 395 -22.07 35.69 -15.28
CA ALA A 395 -20.96 36.49 -15.81
C ALA A 395 -20.82 37.89 -15.18
N PRO A 396 -21.89 38.66 -14.92
CA PRO A 396 -21.77 39.96 -14.24
C PRO A 396 -21.19 39.84 -12.83
N VAL A 397 -21.62 38.85 -12.09
CA VAL A 397 -21.14 38.59 -10.71
C VAL A 397 -19.67 38.12 -10.72
N ALA A 398 -19.34 37.23 -11.64
CA ALA A 398 -17.97 36.75 -11.81
C ALA A 398 -16.98 37.88 -12.16
N LYS A 399 -17.41 38.79 -13.04
CA LYS A 399 -16.64 40.00 -13.40
C LYS A 399 -16.39 40.89 -12.20
N GLN A 400 -17.44 41.20 -11.45
CA GLN A 400 -17.32 42.00 -10.23
C GLN A 400 -16.32 41.39 -9.25
N LYS A 401 -16.43 40.08 -9.00
CA LYS A 401 -15.53 39.34 -8.09
C LYS A 401 -14.09 39.32 -8.59
N ALA A 402 -13.87 39.09 -9.88
CA ALA A 402 -12.52 39.14 -10.48
C ALA A 402 -11.91 40.55 -10.34
N ASP A 403 -12.67 41.61 -10.61
CA ASP A 403 -12.19 43.00 -10.47
C ASP A 403 -11.89 43.37 -9.01
N GLU A 404 -12.68 42.91 -8.05
CA GLU A 404 -12.44 43.07 -6.61
C GLU A 404 -11.12 42.39 -6.18
N ILE A 405 -10.87 41.16 -6.67
CA ILE A 405 -9.63 40.43 -6.37
C ILE A 405 -8.42 41.16 -7.00
N ALA A 406 -8.52 41.58 -8.28
CA ALA A 406 -7.44 42.27 -8.98
C ALA A 406 -7.04 43.59 -8.26
N LYS A 407 -8.02 44.37 -7.79
CA LYS A 407 -7.76 45.58 -7.00
C LYS A 407 -7.05 45.31 -5.66
N ARG A 408 -7.36 44.19 -5.02
CA ARG A 408 -6.74 43.83 -3.71
C ARG A 408 -5.34 43.24 -3.87
N THR A 409 -5.06 42.56 -4.99
CA THR A 409 -3.77 41.91 -5.27
C THR A 409 -2.80 42.78 -6.06
N GLY A 410 -3.30 43.79 -6.78
CA GLY A 410 -2.49 44.74 -7.57
C GLY A 410 -2.07 46.01 -6.84
N GLY A 411 -2.34 46.11 -5.54
CA GLY A 411 -2.01 47.28 -4.72
C GLY A 411 -0.74 47.13 -3.84
N ASN A 412 0.18 46.20 -4.19
CA ASN A 412 1.52 46.13 -3.59
C ASN A 412 2.58 46.30 -4.68
#